data_9eb1f93c51df930224e8d2b6d72260aa
#
_entry.id   9eb1f93c51df930224e8d2b6d72260aa
#
_cell.length_a   1.000
_cell.length_b   1.000
_cell.length_c   1.000
_cell.angle_alpha   90.00
_cell.angle_beta   90.00
_cell.angle_gamma   90.00
#
_symmetry.space_group_name_H-M   'P 1'
#
loop_
_entity.id
_entity.type
_entity.pdbx_description
1 polymer ?
#
loop_
_entity_poly.entity_id
_entity_poly.type
_entity_poly.pdbx_seq_one_letter_code
_entity_poly.pdbx_strand_id
1 'polypeptide(L)'
;MIKNLHVTHFPLAPWQVVEPDRTLRLVLRVASGMIQRVECLNCDPCDTELDASGAMLPRLEAIEVPLTYNDSEFEYYVLKKRMETHKLRYHFVLYSLEGTFVLDERGVTQSAEERLIRPFFVSFVFDDAPQPAPAWAKDMIWYQIFPDRFRRGAGKANWNSDPITDRNAYFGGDLKGIRDAIPYLKKLGVTGVYLNPIFAAGSVHRYDTIDYRAIDPGLGTEEDFVRLCDALHENGMRIMLDGVFNHGSWKSLEFQDVAERSVASPYLDWFKMTDPDAVKSFVSGGYVGRSPYNTFAFAPDMPKWNTQNPAVAEHLMEAAEYWTKRCAVDAWRLDVPDEIHPSFLREFHARMKQLNPNLYIIGEIWSDPTRWMSEGLFDGVMNYPVYFAIRDFFLLRSIDAVQFCDRLTRYFALTPESWQEGMFQFCSTHDIPRILWYAKGNRKSVLNCYQMSSLFPGGISVYYGDEQLLSGGFDPDNRRCMPWNRVGREPFAAELFEQIHLLRRGRVKSISPINDDSIEIRLQDGQLPVCMSR
;
A
#
# COMPACT_ATOMS: atom_id res chain seq x y z
N MET A 1 -19.92 15.93 -31.45
CA MET A 1 -19.96 16.98 -30.42
C MET A 1 -19.88 16.38 -29.01
N ILE A 2 -20.94 15.86 -28.42
CA ILE A 2 -20.92 15.32 -27.04
C ILE A 2 -19.84 14.24 -26.81
N LYS A 3 -19.57 13.40 -27.81
CA LYS A 3 -18.55 12.35 -27.73
C LYS A 3 -17.10 12.86 -27.54
N ASN A 4 -16.81 14.10 -27.93
CA ASN A 4 -15.46 14.65 -27.85
C ASN A 4 -15.12 15.25 -26.47
N LEU A 5 -16.12 15.43 -25.59
CA LEU A 5 -15.90 15.94 -24.23
C LEU A 5 -15.19 14.92 -23.35
N HIS A 6 -15.26 13.62 -23.65
CA HIS A 6 -14.68 12.52 -22.88
C HIS A 6 -14.90 12.65 -21.37
N VAL A 7 -16.15 13.02 -20.99
CA VAL A 7 -16.53 13.23 -19.59
C VAL A 7 -16.55 11.90 -18.85
N THR A 8 -15.91 11.85 -17.69
CA THR A 8 -15.87 10.67 -16.82
C THR A 8 -16.17 11.07 -15.38
N HIS A 9 -17.19 10.48 -14.82
CA HIS A 9 -17.51 10.49 -13.40
C HIS A 9 -18.41 9.28 -13.11
N PHE A 10 -18.25 8.67 -11.93
CA PHE A 10 -19.09 7.58 -11.45
C PHE A 10 -19.44 7.84 -9.97
N PRO A 11 -20.66 7.45 -9.52
CA PRO A 11 -21.06 7.62 -8.12
C PRO A 11 -20.46 6.52 -7.21
N LEU A 12 -19.18 6.25 -7.35
CA LEU A 12 -18.38 5.32 -6.55
C LEU A 12 -16.89 5.74 -6.53
N ALA A 13 -16.17 5.17 -5.57
CA ALA A 13 -14.73 5.38 -5.49
C ALA A 13 -14.01 4.99 -6.80
N PRO A 14 -12.99 5.71 -7.20
CA PRO A 14 -12.38 6.87 -6.52
C PRO A 14 -13.01 8.23 -6.91
N TRP A 15 -14.09 8.22 -7.72
CA TRP A 15 -14.75 9.40 -8.26
C TRP A 15 -15.68 10.10 -7.27
N GLN A 16 -16.26 9.31 -6.36
CA GLN A 16 -17.08 9.75 -5.25
C GLN A 16 -16.59 9.07 -3.98
N VAL A 17 -16.06 9.83 -3.04
CA VAL A 17 -15.57 9.34 -1.75
C VAL A 17 -16.05 10.25 -0.64
N VAL A 18 -16.53 9.68 0.46
CA VAL A 18 -16.76 10.41 1.71
C VAL A 18 -15.57 10.13 2.62
N GLU A 19 -14.83 11.17 2.95
CA GLU A 19 -13.66 11.09 3.82
C GLU A 19 -14.08 11.00 5.31
N PRO A 20 -13.20 10.55 6.22
CA PRO A 20 -13.53 10.34 7.63
C PRO A 20 -14.09 11.57 8.37
N ASP A 21 -13.70 12.77 7.94
CA ASP A 21 -14.20 14.05 8.47
C ASP A 21 -15.57 14.47 7.89
N ARG A 22 -16.24 13.58 7.14
CA ARG A 22 -17.49 13.80 6.40
C ARG A 22 -17.33 14.76 5.21
N THR A 23 -16.14 14.96 4.70
CA THR A 23 -15.95 15.69 3.45
C THR A 23 -16.27 14.79 2.26
N LEU A 24 -17.29 15.14 1.49
CA LEU A 24 -17.58 14.53 0.19
C LEU A 24 -16.57 15.06 -0.82
N ARG A 25 -15.84 14.16 -1.43
CA ARG A 25 -14.93 14.43 -2.55
C ARG A 25 -15.55 13.88 -3.83
N LEU A 26 -15.78 14.76 -4.81
CA LEU A 26 -16.24 14.40 -6.16
C LEU A 26 -15.17 14.76 -7.17
N VAL A 27 -14.88 13.85 -8.09
CA VAL A 27 -13.93 14.07 -9.18
C VAL A 27 -14.66 13.96 -10.50
N LEU A 28 -14.51 14.97 -11.34
CA LEU A 28 -14.94 14.98 -12.73
C LEU A 28 -13.72 15.11 -13.63
N ARG A 29 -13.58 14.21 -14.60
CA ARG A 29 -12.54 14.27 -15.63
C ARG A 29 -13.15 14.59 -16.98
N VAL A 30 -12.53 15.53 -17.71
CA VAL A 30 -12.94 15.93 -19.07
C VAL A 30 -11.73 16.04 -19.98
N ALA A 31 -11.91 15.98 -21.29
CA ALA A 31 -10.83 16.25 -22.25
C ALA A 31 -10.31 17.69 -22.08
N SER A 32 -8.99 17.86 -22.17
CA SER A 32 -8.31 19.13 -21.93
C SER A 32 -8.79 20.24 -22.87
N GLY A 33 -9.05 21.44 -22.30
CA GLY A 33 -9.49 22.64 -23.04
C GLY A 33 -10.93 22.59 -23.56
N MET A 34 -11.72 21.58 -23.22
CA MET A 34 -13.10 21.46 -23.75
C MET A 34 -14.13 22.16 -22.86
N ILE A 35 -13.86 22.34 -21.58
CA ILE A 35 -14.79 22.93 -20.61
C ILE A 35 -14.20 24.21 -20.03
N GLN A 36 -15.00 25.27 -19.97
CA GLN A 36 -14.61 26.56 -19.42
C GLN A 36 -14.91 26.68 -17.92
N ARG A 37 -16.01 26.04 -17.47
CA ARG A 37 -16.48 26.08 -16.09
C ARG A 37 -17.33 24.87 -15.80
N VAL A 38 -17.23 24.38 -14.57
CA VAL A 38 -18.04 23.29 -14.03
C VAL A 38 -18.77 23.77 -12.79
N GLU A 39 -20.05 23.48 -12.69
CA GLU A 39 -20.85 23.65 -11.47
C GLU A 39 -21.38 22.30 -11.02
N CYS A 40 -21.44 22.08 -9.71
CA CYS A 40 -22.16 20.99 -9.08
C CYS A 40 -23.43 21.53 -8.44
N LEU A 41 -24.58 21.16 -9.00
CA LEU A 41 -25.87 21.42 -8.36
C LEU A 41 -26.17 20.27 -7.42
N ASN A 42 -26.46 20.60 -6.16
CA ASN A 42 -26.66 19.60 -5.13
C ASN A 42 -27.75 20.00 -4.13
N CYS A 43 -28.36 19.00 -3.49
CA CYS A 43 -29.34 19.21 -2.42
C CYS A 43 -29.45 18.02 -1.50
N ASP A 44 -29.89 18.23 -0.27
CA ASP A 44 -30.48 17.15 0.51
C ASP A 44 -31.83 16.79 -0.12
N PRO A 45 -32.12 15.52 -0.44
CA PRO A 45 -33.38 15.11 -1.06
C PRO A 45 -34.62 15.38 -0.17
N CYS A 46 -34.44 15.71 1.10
CA CYS A 46 -35.52 16.04 2.02
C CYS A 46 -35.63 17.55 2.32
N ASP A 47 -34.68 18.37 1.86
CA ASP A 47 -34.78 19.83 1.94
C ASP A 47 -35.49 20.35 0.69
N THR A 48 -36.73 20.76 0.88
CA THR A 48 -37.60 21.18 -0.22
C THR A 48 -38.24 22.53 0.11
N GLU A 49 -38.53 23.29 -0.95
CA GLU A 49 -39.27 24.55 -0.88
C GLU A 49 -40.48 24.50 -1.81
N LEU A 50 -41.48 25.36 -1.55
CA LEU A 50 -42.65 25.50 -2.41
C LEU A 50 -42.36 26.52 -3.52
N ASP A 51 -42.57 26.11 -4.76
CA ASP A 51 -42.56 27.06 -5.88
C ASP A 51 -43.82 27.94 -5.94
N ALA A 52 -43.87 28.87 -6.89
CA ALA A 52 -45.01 29.77 -7.10
C ALA A 52 -46.33 29.03 -7.43
N SER A 53 -46.26 27.77 -7.85
CA SER A 53 -47.43 26.92 -8.13
C SER A 53 -47.88 26.10 -6.93
N GLY A 54 -47.11 26.11 -5.81
CA GLY A 54 -47.33 25.30 -4.63
C GLY A 54 -46.76 23.89 -4.77
N ALA A 55 -45.92 23.59 -5.78
CA ALA A 55 -45.22 22.33 -5.90
C ALA A 55 -43.96 22.32 -5.01
N MET A 56 -43.70 21.19 -4.36
CA MET A 56 -42.48 21.01 -3.57
C MET A 56 -41.30 20.71 -4.53
N LEU A 57 -40.33 21.60 -4.54
CA LEU A 57 -39.07 21.44 -5.30
C LEU A 57 -37.89 21.29 -4.36
N PRO A 58 -36.85 20.54 -4.76
CA PRO A 58 -35.61 20.48 -3.99
C PRO A 58 -34.95 21.87 -3.92
N ARG A 59 -34.46 22.25 -2.75
CA ARG A 59 -33.63 23.45 -2.60
C ARG A 59 -32.21 23.16 -3.12
N LEU A 60 -31.94 23.58 -4.35
CA LEU A 60 -30.65 23.37 -5.00
C LEU A 60 -29.61 24.42 -4.57
N GLU A 61 -28.43 23.94 -4.23
CA GLU A 61 -27.22 24.73 -4.06
C GLU A 61 -26.32 24.54 -5.28
N ALA A 62 -25.82 25.62 -5.87
CA ALA A 62 -24.84 25.57 -6.95
C ALA A 62 -23.45 25.89 -6.41
N ILE A 63 -22.49 25.01 -6.66
CA ILE A 63 -21.09 25.18 -6.24
C ILE A 63 -20.20 25.09 -7.47
N GLU A 64 -19.38 26.10 -7.71
CA GLU A 64 -18.36 26.04 -8.75
C GLU A 64 -17.29 25.01 -8.36
N VAL A 65 -17.00 24.09 -9.29
CA VAL A 65 -16.01 23.03 -9.09
C VAL A 65 -14.69 23.48 -9.69
N PRO A 66 -13.63 23.65 -8.87
CA PRO A 66 -12.35 24.15 -9.38
C PRO A 66 -11.64 23.10 -10.25
N LEU A 67 -10.99 23.57 -11.32
CA LEU A 67 -9.95 22.82 -12.00
C LEU A 67 -8.77 22.63 -11.03
N THR A 68 -8.52 21.39 -10.62
CA THR A 68 -7.52 21.11 -9.58
C THR A 68 -6.25 20.48 -10.14
N TYR A 69 -6.40 19.58 -11.13
CA TYR A 69 -5.28 18.92 -11.78
C TYR A 69 -5.50 18.89 -13.29
N ASN A 70 -4.42 18.85 -14.05
CA ASN A 70 -4.44 18.60 -15.48
C ASN A 70 -3.23 17.79 -15.91
N ASP A 71 -3.45 16.84 -16.79
CA ASP A 71 -2.42 16.10 -17.50
C ASP A 71 -2.40 16.50 -18.99
N SER A 72 -1.66 15.79 -19.83
CA SER A 72 -1.54 16.13 -21.25
C SER A 72 -2.84 15.94 -22.04
N GLU A 73 -3.77 15.12 -21.55
CA GLU A 73 -5.01 14.75 -22.25
C GLU A 73 -6.27 15.23 -21.54
N PHE A 74 -6.23 15.33 -20.19
CA PHE A 74 -7.41 15.55 -19.35
C PHE A 74 -7.24 16.65 -18.32
N GLU A 75 -8.37 17.25 -17.97
CA GLU A 75 -8.57 18.15 -16.84
C GLU A 75 -9.40 17.45 -15.78
N TYR A 76 -9.02 17.64 -14.50
CA TYR A 76 -9.68 17.04 -13.34
C TYR A 76 -10.24 18.15 -12.45
N TYR A 77 -11.54 18.20 -12.37
CA TYR A 77 -12.29 19.10 -11.50
C TYR A 77 -12.61 18.36 -10.21
N VAL A 78 -12.20 18.91 -9.06
CA VAL A 78 -12.36 18.23 -7.76
C VAL A 78 -13.16 19.11 -6.80
N LEU A 79 -14.37 18.67 -6.48
CA LEU A 79 -15.16 19.28 -5.42
C LEU A 79 -14.86 18.63 -4.08
N LYS A 80 -14.64 19.45 -3.04
CA LYS A 80 -14.64 19.05 -1.64
C LYS A 80 -15.73 19.80 -0.91
N LYS A 81 -16.74 19.09 -0.40
CA LYS A 81 -17.87 19.65 0.32
C LYS A 81 -18.08 18.89 1.63
N ARG A 82 -18.03 19.62 2.74
CA ARG A 82 -18.43 19.03 4.03
C ARG A 82 -19.93 18.75 4.01
N MET A 83 -20.31 17.52 4.32
CA MET A 83 -21.70 17.13 4.36
C MET A 83 -22.32 17.51 5.72
N GLU A 84 -23.38 18.31 5.67
CA GLU A 84 -24.18 18.68 6.86
C GLU A 84 -25.20 17.62 7.20
N THR A 85 -25.67 16.88 6.20
CA THR A 85 -26.64 15.79 6.31
C THR A 85 -26.01 14.47 5.88
N HIS A 86 -26.74 13.37 6.08
CA HIS A 86 -26.23 12.02 5.79
C HIS A 86 -26.40 11.57 4.33
N LYS A 87 -27.02 12.38 3.48
CA LYS A 87 -27.33 12.03 2.09
C LYS A 87 -27.31 13.28 1.20
N LEU A 88 -27.01 13.09 -0.08
CA LEU A 88 -26.97 14.17 -1.04
C LEU A 88 -27.38 13.66 -2.41
N ARG A 89 -28.12 14.49 -3.17
CA ARG A 89 -28.29 14.38 -4.61
C ARG A 89 -27.46 15.45 -5.30
N TYR A 90 -26.85 15.11 -6.43
CA TYR A 90 -26.06 16.07 -7.19
C TYR A 90 -26.01 15.72 -8.67
N HIS A 91 -25.71 16.71 -9.50
CA HIS A 91 -25.36 16.58 -10.90
C HIS A 91 -24.38 17.69 -11.29
N PHE A 92 -23.71 17.54 -12.42
CA PHE A 92 -22.79 18.56 -12.89
C PHE A 92 -23.39 19.32 -14.07
N VAL A 93 -23.13 20.62 -14.11
CA VAL A 93 -23.39 21.50 -15.27
C VAL A 93 -22.05 21.91 -15.84
N LEU A 94 -21.86 21.65 -17.14
CA LEU A 94 -20.62 21.82 -17.86
C LEU A 94 -20.82 22.94 -18.87
N TYR A 95 -20.07 24.02 -18.74
CA TYR A 95 -20.09 25.18 -19.65
C TYR A 95 -18.93 25.05 -20.62
N SER A 96 -19.23 24.97 -21.92
CA SER A 96 -18.25 24.89 -23.00
C SER A 96 -18.53 25.96 -24.07
N LEU A 97 -17.61 26.13 -25.03
CA LEU A 97 -17.84 27.01 -26.19
C LEU A 97 -19.00 26.53 -27.07
N GLU A 98 -19.34 25.25 -27.02
CA GLU A 98 -20.41 24.64 -27.84
C GLU A 98 -21.79 24.71 -27.17
N GLY A 99 -21.85 25.18 -25.90
CA GLY A 99 -23.08 25.28 -25.12
C GLY A 99 -22.97 24.68 -23.73
N THR A 100 -24.11 24.56 -23.08
CA THR A 100 -24.23 24.03 -21.72
C THR A 100 -24.69 22.58 -21.77
N PHE A 101 -23.99 21.72 -21.00
CA PHE A 101 -24.30 20.30 -20.88
C PHE A 101 -24.57 19.94 -19.43
N VAL A 102 -25.34 18.90 -19.21
CA VAL A 102 -25.61 18.32 -17.90
C VAL A 102 -25.09 16.90 -17.87
N LEU A 103 -24.32 16.56 -16.83
CA LEU A 103 -23.93 15.20 -16.51
C LEU A 103 -24.73 14.70 -15.31
N ASP A 104 -25.52 13.68 -15.54
CA ASP A 104 -26.31 12.97 -14.53
C ASP A 104 -26.19 11.44 -14.73
N GLU A 105 -27.00 10.61 -14.03
CA GLU A 105 -26.97 9.15 -14.16
C GLU A 105 -27.21 8.63 -15.60
N ARG A 106 -27.79 9.42 -16.48
CA ARG A 106 -27.99 9.06 -17.89
C ARG A 106 -26.76 9.35 -18.76
N GLY A 107 -25.74 9.99 -18.19
CA GLY A 107 -24.58 10.50 -18.90
C GLY A 107 -24.71 11.97 -19.29
N VAL A 108 -23.95 12.42 -20.29
CA VAL A 108 -23.92 13.81 -20.74
C VAL A 108 -25.09 14.08 -21.69
N THR A 109 -25.87 15.12 -21.37
CA THR A 109 -27.00 15.60 -22.20
C THR A 109 -26.87 17.10 -22.43
N GLN A 110 -27.36 17.59 -23.57
CA GLN A 110 -27.40 19.01 -23.86
C GLN A 110 -28.68 19.62 -23.27
N SER A 111 -28.54 20.54 -22.32
CA SER A 111 -29.62 21.28 -21.65
C SER A 111 -30.86 20.42 -21.31
N ALA A 112 -30.99 19.98 -20.09
CA ALA A 112 -32.18 19.27 -19.67
C ALA A 112 -33.14 20.25 -18.96
N GLU A 113 -34.45 20.10 -19.21
CA GLU A 113 -35.46 20.62 -18.30
C GLU A 113 -35.19 19.96 -16.92
N GLU A 114 -35.18 20.77 -15.88
CA GLU A 114 -34.84 20.36 -14.50
C GLU A 114 -35.58 19.11 -14.04
N ARG A 115 -36.88 18.99 -14.40
CA ARG A 115 -37.72 17.81 -14.13
C ARG A 115 -37.28 16.52 -14.81
N LEU A 116 -36.35 16.59 -15.78
CA LEU A 116 -35.84 15.42 -16.49
C LEU A 116 -34.46 14.96 -15.97
N ILE A 117 -33.85 15.74 -15.05
CA ILE A 117 -32.54 15.41 -14.49
C ILE A 117 -32.68 14.19 -13.58
N ARG A 118 -31.75 13.23 -13.74
CA ARG A 118 -31.58 12.08 -12.85
C ARG A 118 -30.28 12.24 -12.07
N PRO A 119 -30.30 12.93 -10.92
CA PRO A 119 -29.08 13.25 -10.20
C PRO A 119 -28.41 11.97 -9.66
N PHE A 120 -27.10 12.00 -9.59
CA PHE A 120 -26.34 11.03 -8.79
C PHE A 120 -26.73 11.13 -7.33
N PHE A 121 -26.51 10.04 -6.59
CA PHE A 121 -26.90 9.95 -5.20
C PHE A 121 -25.72 9.54 -4.32
N VAL A 122 -25.44 10.33 -3.30
CA VAL A 122 -24.64 9.90 -2.16
C VAL A 122 -25.56 9.22 -1.18
N SER A 123 -25.40 7.91 -1.03
CA SER A 123 -26.16 7.10 -0.09
C SER A 123 -25.94 7.57 1.34
N PHE A 124 -26.79 7.10 2.26
CA PHE A 124 -26.69 7.45 3.66
C PHE A 124 -25.27 7.22 4.21
N VAL A 125 -24.66 8.27 4.73
CA VAL A 125 -23.33 8.24 5.31
C VAL A 125 -23.43 8.01 6.81
N PHE A 126 -22.91 6.90 7.27
CA PHE A 126 -22.85 6.56 8.68
C PHE A 126 -21.58 7.13 9.33
N ASP A 127 -21.60 7.26 10.65
CA ASP A 127 -20.46 7.75 11.43
C ASP A 127 -19.35 6.67 11.58
N ASP A 128 -19.59 5.46 11.07
CA ASP A 128 -18.64 4.34 11.00
C ASP A 128 -17.82 4.29 9.70
N ALA A 129 -17.71 5.43 9.00
CA ALA A 129 -16.84 5.56 7.84
C ALA A 129 -15.40 5.10 8.15
N PRO A 130 -14.67 4.53 7.17
CA PRO A 130 -13.30 4.07 7.37
C PRO A 130 -12.45 5.11 8.09
N GLN A 131 -11.82 4.70 9.20
CA GLN A 131 -10.96 5.60 9.96
C GLN A 131 -9.68 5.91 9.16
N PRO A 132 -9.12 7.11 9.29
CA PRO A 132 -7.85 7.43 8.66
C PRO A 132 -6.73 6.60 9.27
N ALA A 133 -5.64 6.46 8.55
CA ALA A 133 -4.39 5.90 9.10
C ALA A 133 -4.00 6.63 10.39
N PRO A 134 -3.38 5.95 11.37
CA PRO A 134 -2.89 6.60 12.56
C PRO A 134 -1.99 7.79 12.22
N ALA A 135 -2.18 8.93 12.87
CA ALA A 135 -1.50 10.19 12.55
C ALA A 135 0.03 10.08 12.51
N TRP A 136 0.59 9.15 13.28
CA TRP A 136 2.02 8.90 13.31
C TRP A 136 2.55 8.18 12.04
N ALA A 137 1.70 7.42 11.32
CA ALA A 137 2.12 6.57 10.21
C ALA A 137 2.68 7.39 9.02
N LYS A 138 2.11 8.56 8.77
CA LYS A 138 2.50 9.43 7.64
C LYS A 138 3.91 9.98 7.73
N ASP A 139 4.47 10.08 8.93
CA ASP A 139 5.80 10.67 9.16
C ASP A 139 6.91 9.63 9.36
N MET A 140 6.59 8.36 9.18
CA MET A 140 7.52 7.26 9.43
C MET A 140 8.61 7.16 8.37
N ILE A 141 9.83 6.91 8.83
CA ILE A 141 10.95 6.41 8.04
C ILE A 141 11.20 4.99 8.49
N TRP A 142 10.68 4.06 7.70
CA TRP A 142 10.80 2.63 7.94
C TRP A 142 12.14 2.12 7.41
N TYR A 143 12.70 1.12 8.10
CA TYR A 143 13.84 0.37 7.61
C TYR A 143 13.43 -1.10 7.52
N GLN A 144 13.31 -1.60 6.29
CA GLN A 144 12.90 -2.98 6.03
C GLN A 144 14.08 -3.92 6.16
N ILE A 145 13.92 -4.97 6.95
CA ILE A 145 14.97 -5.95 7.26
C ILE A 145 14.54 -7.35 6.84
N PHE A 146 15.38 -8.02 6.05
CA PHE A 146 15.33 -9.48 5.86
C PHE A 146 16.21 -10.11 6.94
N PRO A 147 15.64 -10.73 8.01
CA PRO A 147 16.35 -11.02 9.24
C PRO A 147 17.62 -11.87 9.06
N ASP A 148 17.53 -12.95 8.28
CA ASP A 148 18.67 -13.86 8.05
C ASP A 148 19.89 -13.18 7.41
N ARG A 149 19.68 -12.08 6.69
CA ARG A 149 20.68 -11.40 5.86
C ARG A 149 21.19 -10.09 6.45
N PHE A 150 20.65 -9.67 7.61
CA PHE A 150 20.95 -8.35 8.15
C PHE A 150 22.15 -8.34 9.09
N ARG A 151 22.08 -9.03 10.23
CA ARG A 151 23.17 -9.07 11.22
C ARG A 151 22.99 -10.25 12.17
N ARG A 152 24.09 -10.81 12.62
CA ARG A 152 24.13 -11.82 13.69
C ARG A 152 24.58 -11.20 15.00
N GLY A 153 23.89 -11.51 16.11
CA GLY A 153 24.19 -10.95 17.43
C GLY A 153 25.39 -11.56 18.15
N ALA A 154 25.84 -12.76 17.78
CA ALA A 154 27.00 -13.41 18.36
C ALA A 154 27.74 -14.28 17.34
N GLY A 155 29.08 -14.29 17.46
CA GLY A 155 29.96 -15.13 16.63
C GLY A 155 30.48 -14.45 15.37
N LYS A 156 31.49 -15.06 14.73
CA LYS A 156 32.05 -14.63 13.45
C LYS A 156 31.06 -14.98 12.34
N ALA A 157 30.32 -14.01 11.86
CA ALA A 157 29.57 -14.16 10.63
C ALA A 157 30.49 -13.85 9.45
N ASN A 158 30.69 -14.79 8.56
CA ASN A 158 31.28 -14.51 7.26
C ASN A 158 30.21 -13.88 6.39
N TRP A 159 29.87 -12.61 6.69
CA TRP A 159 29.02 -11.84 5.83
C TRP A 159 29.80 -11.47 4.58
N ASN A 160 29.38 -12.01 3.46
CA ASN A 160 29.78 -11.45 2.19
C ASN A 160 28.54 -10.88 1.49
N SER A 161 28.74 -9.81 0.74
CA SER A 161 27.70 -9.19 -0.07
C SER A 161 27.75 -9.70 -1.51
N ASP A 162 28.31 -10.88 -1.72
CA ASP A 162 28.43 -11.53 -3.01
C ASP A 162 27.06 -11.93 -3.56
N PRO A 163 26.94 -12.10 -4.88
CA PRO A 163 25.71 -12.58 -5.50
C PRO A 163 25.25 -13.91 -4.88
N ILE A 164 23.95 -14.00 -4.60
CA ILE A 164 23.34 -15.21 -4.05
C ILE A 164 22.58 -15.92 -5.17
N THR A 165 22.91 -17.19 -5.36
CA THR A 165 22.25 -18.07 -6.34
C THR A 165 21.43 -19.17 -5.68
N ASP A 166 21.76 -19.53 -4.45
CA ASP A 166 21.02 -20.52 -3.67
C ASP A 166 19.93 -19.83 -2.85
N ARG A 167 18.69 -20.07 -3.25
CA ARG A 167 17.49 -19.53 -2.57
C ARG A 167 17.37 -20.03 -1.13
N ASN A 168 17.91 -21.22 -0.83
CA ASN A 168 17.78 -21.89 0.47
C ASN A 168 18.96 -21.60 1.40
N ALA A 169 19.97 -20.82 0.96
CA ALA A 169 21.13 -20.53 1.78
C ALA A 169 20.78 -19.72 3.03
N TYR A 170 21.21 -20.20 4.20
CA TYR A 170 21.13 -19.51 5.48
C TYR A 170 22.43 -18.79 5.79
N PHE A 171 22.36 -17.53 6.22
CA PHE A 171 23.52 -16.73 6.61
C PHE A 171 23.53 -16.44 8.12
N GLY A 172 22.45 -16.73 8.82
CA GLY A 172 22.38 -16.74 10.27
C GLY A 172 22.25 -15.38 10.93
N GLY A 173 21.63 -14.39 10.26
CA GLY A 173 21.14 -13.19 10.91
C GLY A 173 20.04 -13.51 11.89
N ASP A 174 19.96 -12.76 12.99
CA ASP A 174 19.07 -13.06 14.11
C ASP A 174 18.51 -11.80 14.77
N LEU A 175 17.49 -11.97 15.65
CA LEU A 175 16.82 -10.89 16.36
C LEU A 175 17.79 -10.10 17.27
N LYS A 176 18.78 -10.77 17.84
CA LYS A 176 19.82 -10.14 18.67
C LYS A 176 20.69 -9.22 17.80
N GLY A 177 21.06 -9.66 16.60
CA GLY A 177 21.82 -8.84 15.66
C GLY A 177 21.03 -7.60 15.23
N ILE A 178 19.73 -7.73 15.02
CA ILE A 178 18.86 -6.58 14.72
C ILE A 178 18.85 -5.60 15.89
N ARG A 179 18.68 -6.09 17.12
CA ARG A 179 18.76 -5.26 18.33
C ARG A 179 20.10 -4.54 18.46
N ASP A 180 21.21 -5.22 18.23
CA ASP A 180 22.56 -4.66 18.30
C ASP A 180 22.82 -3.61 17.19
N ALA A 181 21.96 -3.52 16.17
CA ALA A 181 22.01 -2.52 15.11
C ALA A 181 21.18 -1.25 15.41
N ILE A 182 20.39 -1.20 16.47
CA ILE A 182 19.55 -0.04 16.83
C ILE A 182 20.35 1.27 16.87
N PRO A 183 21.57 1.34 17.44
CA PRO A 183 22.36 2.59 17.42
C PRO A 183 22.69 3.06 16.00
N TYR A 184 22.91 2.14 15.06
CA TYR A 184 23.11 2.48 13.64
C TYR A 184 21.84 3.05 13.03
N LEU A 185 20.70 2.40 13.21
CA LEU A 185 19.40 2.85 12.71
C LEU A 185 19.01 4.22 13.27
N LYS A 186 19.25 4.43 14.57
CA LYS A 186 19.01 5.72 15.23
C LYS A 186 19.87 6.83 14.63
N LYS A 187 21.14 6.56 14.34
CA LYS A 187 22.04 7.53 13.70
C LYS A 187 21.58 7.94 12.30
N LEU A 188 20.91 7.06 11.57
CA LEU A 188 20.30 7.36 10.27
C LEU A 188 18.99 8.14 10.39
N GLY A 189 18.40 8.22 11.60
CA GLY A 189 17.10 8.85 11.82
C GLY A 189 15.92 7.95 11.42
N VAL A 190 16.13 6.63 11.38
CA VAL A 190 15.05 5.63 11.22
C VAL A 190 14.08 5.73 12.39
N THR A 191 12.79 5.73 12.12
CA THR A 191 11.73 5.84 13.14
C THR A 191 10.93 4.55 13.32
N GLY A 192 11.10 3.57 12.42
CA GLY A 192 10.47 2.25 12.55
C GLY A 192 11.21 1.16 11.80
N VAL A 193 11.08 -0.07 12.28
CA VAL A 193 11.64 -1.27 11.67
C VAL A 193 10.50 -2.13 11.14
N TYR A 194 10.59 -2.50 9.87
CA TYR A 194 9.71 -3.49 9.26
C TYR A 194 10.48 -4.79 9.09
N LEU A 195 10.02 -5.86 9.73
CA LEU A 195 10.61 -7.20 9.65
C LEU A 195 9.86 -8.06 8.61
N ASN A 196 10.58 -8.60 7.63
CA ASN A 196 10.08 -9.74 6.88
C ASN A 196 9.81 -10.92 7.83
N PRO A 197 9.07 -11.97 7.42
CA PRO A 197 8.52 -12.97 8.34
C PRO A 197 9.54 -13.53 9.34
N ILE A 198 9.09 -13.67 10.60
CA ILE A 198 9.92 -14.11 11.73
C ILE A 198 9.41 -15.38 12.39
N PHE A 199 8.24 -15.88 11.98
CA PHE A 199 7.63 -17.06 12.60
C PHE A 199 8.26 -18.36 12.10
N ALA A 200 8.09 -19.43 12.87
CA ALA A 200 8.62 -20.75 12.55
C ALA A 200 8.19 -21.20 11.16
N ALA A 201 9.15 -21.55 10.31
CA ALA A 201 8.92 -21.84 8.91
C ALA A 201 9.86 -22.91 8.36
N GLY A 202 9.59 -23.36 7.14
CA GLY A 202 10.41 -24.39 6.47
C GLY A 202 11.55 -23.82 5.64
N SER A 203 11.56 -22.51 5.38
CA SER A 203 12.48 -21.83 4.49
C SER A 203 13.16 -20.63 5.15
N VAL A 204 14.22 -20.13 4.50
CA VAL A 204 14.96 -18.96 4.96
C VAL A 204 14.14 -17.66 4.84
N HIS A 205 13.19 -17.62 3.90
CA HIS A 205 12.31 -16.44 3.71
C HIS A 205 11.12 -16.41 4.67
N ARG A 206 10.73 -17.55 5.24
CA ARG A 206 9.67 -17.71 6.25
C ARG A 206 8.26 -17.36 5.80
N TYR A 207 8.03 -17.22 4.50
CA TYR A 207 6.68 -17.07 3.96
C TYR A 207 5.89 -18.38 4.00
N ASP A 208 6.53 -19.53 4.14
CA ASP A 208 5.92 -20.84 4.40
C ASP A 208 5.79 -21.09 5.91
N THR A 209 4.98 -20.28 6.60
CA THR A 209 4.82 -20.33 8.06
C THR A 209 4.26 -21.67 8.52
N ILE A 210 4.96 -22.33 9.45
CA ILE A 210 4.56 -23.60 10.09
C ILE A 210 3.73 -23.33 11.34
N ASP A 211 4.18 -22.38 12.18
CA ASP A 211 3.51 -22.01 13.43
C ASP A 211 3.58 -20.49 13.63
N TYR A 212 2.43 -19.84 13.61
CA TYR A 212 2.30 -18.38 13.76
C TYR A 212 2.54 -17.90 15.21
N ARG A 213 2.59 -18.82 16.19
CA ARG A 213 2.82 -18.48 17.61
C ARG A 213 4.24 -18.76 18.08
N ALA A 214 5.09 -19.31 17.22
CA ALA A 214 6.48 -19.58 17.51
C ALA A 214 7.41 -18.70 16.67
N ILE A 215 8.42 -18.14 17.30
CA ILE A 215 9.53 -17.48 16.58
C ILE A 215 10.38 -18.58 15.93
N ASP A 216 10.84 -18.34 14.71
CA ASP A 216 11.75 -19.27 14.01
C ASP A 216 13.03 -19.48 14.82
N PRO A 217 13.39 -20.73 15.14
CA PRO A 217 14.57 -21.03 15.99
C PRO A 217 15.88 -20.50 15.41
N GLY A 218 15.96 -20.32 14.07
CA GLY A 218 17.12 -19.70 13.41
C GLY A 218 17.27 -18.21 13.70
N LEU A 219 16.19 -17.55 14.15
CA LEU A 219 16.21 -16.13 14.50
C LEU A 219 16.37 -15.86 16.00
N GLY A 220 16.01 -16.82 16.85
CA GLY A 220 16.05 -16.68 18.30
C GLY A 220 14.81 -17.21 19.00
N THR A 221 14.51 -16.68 20.17
CA THR A 221 13.36 -17.06 21.00
C THR A 221 12.32 -15.95 21.05
N GLU A 222 11.15 -16.26 21.65
CA GLU A 222 10.14 -15.24 21.96
C GLU A 222 10.73 -14.12 22.83
N GLU A 223 11.53 -14.46 23.85
CA GLU A 223 12.16 -13.48 24.71
C GLU A 223 13.17 -12.59 23.98
N ASP A 224 13.83 -13.12 22.95
CA ASP A 224 14.71 -12.30 22.08
C ASP A 224 13.89 -11.30 21.27
N PHE A 225 12.70 -11.71 20.81
CA PHE A 225 11.79 -10.81 20.11
C PHE A 225 11.19 -9.73 21.03
N VAL A 226 10.74 -10.11 22.24
CA VAL A 226 10.28 -9.15 23.25
C VAL A 226 11.38 -8.12 23.55
N ARG A 227 12.61 -8.58 23.81
CA ARG A 227 13.75 -7.68 24.05
C ARG A 227 14.07 -6.77 22.87
N LEU A 228 13.86 -7.23 21.65
CA LEU A 228 14.01 -6.37 20.46
C LEU A 228 12.93 -5.29 20.43
N CYS A 229 11.66 -5.65 20.65
CA CYS A 229 10.54 -4.69 20.65
C CYS A 229 10.73 -3.63 21.75
N ASP A 230 11.04 -4.05 22.97
CA ASP A 230 11.32 -3.14 24.09
C ASP A 230 12.44 -2.16 23.74
N ALA A 231 13.55 -2.67 23.20
CA ALA A 231 14.70 -1.83 22.82
C ALA A 231 14.36 -0.86 21.66
N LEU A 232 13.53 -1.25 20.70
CA LEU A 232 13.04 -0.35 19.65
C LEU A 232 12.20 0.78 20.27
N HIS A 233 11.22 0.44 21.11
CA HIS A 233 10.33 1.41 21.76
C HIS A 233 11.11 2.36 22.68
N GLU A 234 12.06 1.87 23.48
CA GLU A 234 12.95 2.68 24.31
C GLU A 234 13.78 3.70 23.50
N ASN A 235 14.04 3.39 22.22
CA ASN A 235 14.73 4.30 21.31
C ASN A 235 13.78 5.13 20.44
N GLY A 236 12.48 5.12 20.72
CA GLY A 236 11.45 5.88 19.99
C GLY A 236 11.16 5.33 18.59
N MET A 237 11.49 4.06 18.33
CA MET A 237 11.22 3.39 17.07
C MET A 237 10.01 2.48 17.21
N ARG A 238 9.27 2.33 16.11
CA ARG A 238 8.12 1.42 15.99
C ARG A 238 8.51 0.12 15.31
N ILE A 239 7.65 -0.90 15.46
CA ILE A 239 7.85 -2.19 14.82
C ILE A 239 6.65 -2.59 13.97
N MET A 240 6.93 -3.04 12.74
CA MET A 240 5.98 -3.64 11.80
C MET A 240 6.34 -5.09 11.55
N LEU A 241 5.34 -5.97 11.65
CA LEU A 241 5.45 -7.38 11.30
C LEU A 241 4.80 -7.70 9.95
N ASP A 242 5.29 -8.76 9.34
CA ASP A 242 4.73 -9.35 8.13
C ASP A 242 3.71 -10.44 8.48
N GLY A 243 2.46 -10.25 8.07
CA GLY A 243 1.36 -11.19 8.31
C GLY A 243 1.08 -12.04 7.07
N VAL A 244 1.59 -13.25 7.05
CA VAL A 244 1.41 -14.20 5.94
C VAL A 244 0.13 -15.00 6.16
N PHE A 245 -1.03 -14.43 5.85
CA PHE A 245 -2.33 -15.03 6.14
C PHE A 245 -3.06 -15.60 4.92
N ASN A 246 -2.47 -15.46 3.72
CA ASN A 246 -2.99 -16.08 2.51
C ASN A 246 -2.71 -17.59 2.45
N HIS A 247 -1.56 -18.01 2.92
CA HIS A 247 -1.06 -19.40 2.86
C HIS A 247 -0.22 -19.71 4.09
N GLY A 248 -0.01 -20.98 4.34
CA GLY A 248 0.91 -21.47 5.36
C GLY A 248 1.86 -22.50 4.79
N SER A 249 2.51 -23.28 5.63
CA SER A 249 3.39 -24.37 5.21
C SER A 249 2.64 -25.69 5.10
N TRP A 250 3.00 -26.51 4.11
CA TRP A 250 2.58 -27.90 4.11
C TRP A 250 3.14 -28.71 5.28
N LYS A 251 4.10 -28.15 6.04
CA LYS A 251 4.66 -28.74 7.26
C LYS A 251 3.88 -28.33 8.53
N SER A 252 2.86 -27.48 8.43
CA SER A 252 2.02 -27.13 9.56
C SER A 252 1.29 -28.37 10.09
N LEU A 253 0.97 -28.36 11.40
CA LEU A 253 0.24 -29.47 12.05
C LEU A 253 -1.07 -29.79 11.34
N GLU A 254 -1.81 -28.75 10.98
CA GLU A 254 -3.13 -28.83 10.36
C GLU A 254 -3.03 -29.47 8.97
N PHE A 255 -2.04 -29.05 8.17
CA PHE A 255 -1.88 -29.61 6.83
C PHE A 255 -1.33 -31.04 6.87
N GLN A 256 -0.44 -31.37 7.78
CA GLN A 256 0.08 -32.73 7.97
C GLN A 256 -1.03 -33.70 8.42
N ASP A 257 -1.96 -33.25 9.28
CA ASP A 257 -3.13 -34.08 9.65
C ASP A 257 -4.03 -34.34 8.42
N VAL A 258 -4.25 -33.33 7.55
CA VAL A 258 -4.97 -33.54 6.27
C VAL A 258 -4.22 -34.50 5.37
N ALA A 259 -2.91 -34.36 5.23
CA ALA A 259 -2.10 -35.26 4.40
C ALA A 259 -2.15 -36.72 4.91
N GLU A 260 -2.24 -36.94 6.22
CA GLU A 260 -2.29 -38.27 6.80
C GLU A 260 -3.69 -38.88 6.82
N ARG A 261 -4.71 -38.08 7.16
CA ARG A 261 -6.08 -38.59 7.44
C ARG A 261 -7.08 -38.28 6.31
N SER A 262 -6.68 -37.53 5.29
CA SER A 262 -7.52 -37.16 4.15
C SER A 262 -8.88 -36.60 4.61
N VAL A 263 -9.98 -37.14 4.08
CA VAL A 263 -11.36 -36.71 4.40
C VAL A 263 -11.76 -36.89 5.88
N ALA A 264 -10.99 -37.65 6.66
CA ALA A 264 -11.22 -37.80 8.10
C ALA A 264 -10.54 -36.73 8.95
N SER A 265 -9.77 -35.85 8.36
CA SER A 265 -9.11 -34.75 9.09
C SER A 265 -10.12 -33.67 9.53
N PRO A 266 -10.06 -33.20 10.78
CA PRO A 266 -10.85 -32.07 11.23
C PRO A 266 -10.41 -30.75 10.57
N TYR A 267 -9.24 -30.71 9.93
CA TYR A 267 -8.67 -29.55 9.25
C TYR A 267 -8.91 -29.57 7.73
N LEU A 268 -9.68 -30.53 7.19
CA LEU A 268 -9.90 -30.64 5.75
C LEU A 268 -10.40 -29.31 5.13
N ASP A 269 -11.39 -28.69 5.78
CA ASP A 269 -12.01 -27.45 5.32
C ASP A 269 -11.17 -26.18 5.62
N TRP A 270 -10.01 -26.36 6.28
CA TRP A 270 -9.08 -25.27 6.52
C TRP A 270 -8.30 -24.88 5.26
N PHE A 271 -8.26 -25.78 4.28
CA PHE A 271 -7.58 -25.58 3.01
C PHE A 271 -8.56 -25.75 1.83
N LYS A 272 -8.22 -25.18 0.69
CA LYS A 272 -8.99 -25.34 -0.55
C LYS A 272 -8.51 -26.59 -1.29
N MET A 273 -9.06 -27.75 -0.93
CA MET A 273 -8.72 -29.05 -1.53
C MET A 273 -9.43 -29.27 -2.86
N THR A 274 -8.74 -29.89 -3.82
CA THR A 274 -9.30 -30.37 -5.09
C THR A 274 -9.35 -31.89 -5.15
N ASP A 275 -8.41 -32.59 -4.49
CA ASP A 275 -8.35 -34.04 -4.35
C ASP A 275 -7.70 -34.42 -3.01
N PRO A 276 -8.48 -34.51 -1.91
CA PRO A 276 -7.94 -34.82 -0.58
C PRO A 276 -7.17 -36.14 -0.51
N ASP A 277 -7.58 -37.16 -1.25
CA ASP A 277 -6.96 -38.50 -1.21
C ASP A 277 -5.58 -38.53 -1.88
N ALA A 278 -5.33 -37.60 -2.79
CA ALA A 278 -4.05 -37.47 -3.47
C ALA A 278 -2.99 -36.71 -2.63
N VAL A 279 -3.38 -35.98 -1.57
CA VAL A 279 -2.48 -35.10 -0.82
C VAL A 279 -1.28 -35.84 -0.25
N LYS A 280 -1.50 -36.98 0.41
CA LYS A 280 -0.42 -37.79 1.01
C LYS A 280 0.61 -38.24 -0.02
N SER A 281 0.14 -38.75 -1.16
CA SER A 281 1.02 -39.20 -2.25
C SER A 281 1.76 -38.03 -2.90
N PHE A 282 1.09 -36.89 -3.05
CA PHE A 282 1.69 -35.67 -3.61
C PHE A 282 2.83 -35.14 -2.72
N VAL A 283 2.59 -34.99 -1.43
CA VAL A 283 3.57 -34.47 -0.45
C VAL A 283 4.76 -35.41 -0.30
N SER A 284 4.56 -36.73 -0.42
CA SER A 284 5.64 -37.72 -0.37
C SER A 284 6.42 -37.88 -1.68
N GLY A 285 6.06 -37.14 -2.74
CA GLY A 285 6.72 -37.19 -4.04
C GLY A 285 6.30 -38.35 -4.94
N GLY A 286 5.27 -39.11 -4.55
CA GLY A 286 4.73 -40.24 -5.33
C GLY A 286 3.67 -39.87 -6.37
N TYR A 287 3.21 -38.64 -6.39
CA TYR A 287 2.17 -38.15 -7.30
C TYR A 287 2.77 -37.25 -8.38
N VAL A 288 2.39 -37.49 -9.62
CA VAL A 288 2.78 -36.68 -10.77
C VAL A 288 1.52 -35.99 -11.33
N GLY A 289 1.40 -34.69 -11.14
CA GLY A 289 0.24 -33.92 -11.61
C GLY A 289 0.14 -32.53 -11.02
N ARG A 290 -1.03 -31.91 -11.19
CA ARG A 290 -1.32 -30.63 -10.53
C ARG A 290 -1.46 -30.84 -9.02
N SER A 291 -1.13 -29.81 -8.23
CA SER A 291 -1.37 -29.84 -6.80
C SER A 291 -2.82 -30.21 -6.48
N PRO A 292 -3.06 -31.16 -5.56
CA PRO A 292 -4.41 -31.57 -5.13
C PRO A 292 -5.07 -30.57 -4.18
N TYR A 293 -4.50 -29.39 -4.03
CA TYR A 293 -4.99 -28.25 -3.24
C TYR A 293 -4.53 -26.91 -3.85
N ASN A 294 -5.21 -25.85 -3.50
CA ASN A 294 -4.82 -24.51 -3.91
C ASN A 294 -3.54 -24.08 -3.19
N THR A 295 -2.65 -23.43 -3.90
CA THR A 295 -1.36 -22.96 -3.40
C THR A 295 -1.18 -21.48 -3.66
N PHE A 296 -0.25 -20.84 -2.95
CA PHE A 296 0.27 -19.56 -3.38
C PHE A 296 1.08 -19.79 -4.68
N ALA A 297 0.73 -19.05 -5.73
CA ALA A 297 1.33 -19.20 -7.05
C ALA A 297 1.42 -20.69 -7.46
N PHE A 298 2.62 -21.17 -7.77
CA PHE A 298 2.92 -22.57 -8.13
C PHE A 298 3.79 -23.26 -7.07
N ALA A 299 3.76 -22.77 -5.82
CA ALA A 299 4.54 -23.30 -4.71
C ALA A 299 3.75 -24.35 -3.92
N PRO A 300 3.99 -25.66 -4.17
CA PRO A 300 3.21 -26.73 -3.53
C PRO A 300 3.42 -26.81 -2.02
N ASP A 301 4.53 -26.30 -1.52
CA ASP A 301 4.88 -26.20 -0.10
C ASP A 301 4.14 -25.06 0.63
N MET A 302 3.34 -24.26 -0.10
CA MET A 302 2.56 -23.13 0.42
C MET A 302 1.05 -23.31 0.16
N PRO A 303 0.35 -24.24 0.86
CA PRO A 303 -1.09 -24.42 0.73
C PRO A 303 -1.84 -23.19 1.19
N LYS A 304 -2.89 -22.80 0.43
CA LYS A 304 -3.74 -21.65 0.76
C LYS A 304 -4.69 -21.97 1.91
N TRP A 305 -4.74 -21.06 2.87
CA TRP A 305 -5.76 -21.06 3.90
C TRP A 305 -7.14 -20.77 3.32
N ASN A 306 -8.15 -21.47 3.82
CA ASN A 306 -9.54 -21.12 3.57
C ASN A 306 -10.01 -20.04 4.56
N THR A 307 -9.63 -18.80 4.32
CA THR A 307 -9.94 -17.65 5.21
C THR A 307 -11.44 -17.31 5.31
N GLN A 308 -12.31 -18.01 4.55
CA GLN A 308 -13.77 -17.98 4.75
C GLN A 308 -14.22 -18.92 5.86
N ASN A 309 -13.41 -19.90 6.25
CA ASN A 309 -13.69 -20.78 7.37
C ASN A 309 -13.47 -20.02 8.68
N PRO A 310 -14.48 -19.92 9.57
CA PRO A 310 -14.36 -19.15 10.81
C PRO A 310 -13.25 -19.67 11.74
N ALA A 311 -12.99 -20.98 11.76
CA ALA A 311 -11.92 -21.54 12.57
C ALA A 311 -10.52 -21.16 12.08
N VAL A 312 -10.34 -21.09 10.75
CA VAL A 312 -9.10 -20.57 10.16
C VAL A 312 -8.94 -19.08 10.45
N ALA A 313 -10.01 -18.31 10.27
CA ALA A 313 -9.99 -16.88 10.57
C ALA A 313 -9.60 -16.63 12.02
N GLU A 314 -10.22 -17.35 12.97
CA GLU A 314 -9.92 -17.24 14.40
C GLU A 314 -8.47 -17.63 14.71
N HIS A 315 -7.98 -18.75 14.17
CA HIS A 315 -6.61 -19.22 14.35
C HIS A 315 -5.57 -18.16 13.96
N LEU A 316 -5.74 -17.54 12.78
CA LEU A 316 -4.81 -16.51 12.28
C LEU A 316 -4.93 -15.19 13.06
N MET A 317 -6.15 -14.78 13.41
CA MET A 317 -6.38 -13.56 14.20
C MET A 317 -5.85 -13.66 15.62
N GLU A 318 -6.06 -14.79 16.30
CA GLU A 318 -5.51 -15.03 17.64
C GLU A 318 -3.98 -14.94 17.65
N ALA A 319 -3.31 -15.41 16.60
CA ALA A 319 -1.85 -15.28 16.49
C ALA A 319 -1.43 -13.81 16.34
N ALA A 320 -2.11 -13.04 15.49
CA ALA A 320 -1.82 -11.61 15.35
C ALA A 320 -2.10 -10.82 16.63
N GLU A 321 -3.21 -11.13 17.33
CA GLU A 321 -3.52 -10.52 18.62
C GLU A 321 -2.47 -10.84 19.67
N TYR A 322 -2.03 -12.10 19.72
CA TYR A 322 -1.00 -12.54 20.67
C TYR A 322 0.25 -11.65 20.58
N TRP A 323 0.81 -11.51 19.37
CA TRP A 323 2.00 -10.71 19.17
C TRP A 323 1.76 -9.21 19.38
N THR A 324 0.59 -8.72 18.97
CA THR A 324 0.22 -7.31 19.18
C THR A 324 0.15 -6.98 20.67
N LYS A 325 -0.42 -7.88 21.49
CA LYS A 325 -0.49 -7.70 22.97
C LYS A 325 0.86 -7.94 23.63
N ARG A 326 1.56 -9.01 23.25
CA ARG A 326 2.77 -9.49 23.91
C ARG A 326 3.97 -8.59 23.70
N CYS A 327 4.09 -8.01 22.51
CA CYS A 327 5.25 -7.22 22.08
C CYS A 327 4.90 -5.78 21.74
N ALA A 328 3.66 -5.34 21.99
CA ALA A 328 3.18 -4.01 21.62
C ALA A 328 3.49 -3.67 20.15
N VAL A 329 3.25 -4.61 19.23
CA VAL A 329 3.48 -4.41 17.80
C VAL A 329 2.69 -3.20 17.32
N ASP A 330 3.35 -2.28 16.59
CA ASP A 330 2.76 -1.02 16.14
C ASP A 330 2.07 -1.14 14.78
N ALA A 331 2.51 -2.09 13.95
CA ALA A 331 1.99 -2.21 12.59
C ALA A 331 2.03 -3.65 12.06
N TRP A 332 1.11 -3.94 11.13
CA TRP A 332 1.07 -5.17 10.32
C TRP A 332 1.07 -4.84 8.84
N ARG A 333 1.94 -5.50 8.08
CA ARG A 333 1.87 -5.58 6.62
C ARG A 333 1.29 -6.94 6.26
N LEU A 334 0.17 -7.00 5.58
CA LEU A 334 -0.41 -8.26 5.12
C LEU A 334 0.13 -8.63 3.74
N ASP A 335 0.66 -9.85 3.68
CA ASP A 335 1.20 -10.49 2.49
C ASP A 335 0.08 -10.97 1.56
N VAL A 336 0.19 -10.69 0.26
CA VAL A 336 -0.74 -11.13 -0.79
C VAL A 336 -2.24 -10.98 -0.41
N PRO A 337 -2.70 -9.84 0.11
CA PRO A 337 -4.07 -9.71 0.61
C PRO A 337 -5.12 -9.68 -0.51
N ASP A 338 -4.72 -9.49 -1.75
CA ASP A 338 -5.59 -9.58 -2.92
C ASP A 338 -6.07 -11.01 -3.22
N GLU A 339 -5.43 -12.03 -2.61
CA GLU A 339 -5.85 -13.42 -2.64
C GLU A 339 -6.55 -13.89 -1.35
N ILE A 340 -6.68 -13.02 -0.33
CA ILE A 340 -7.40 -13.29 0.92
C ILE A 340 -8.87 -12.87 0.77
N HIS A 341 -9.79 -13.61 1.39
CA HIS A 341 -11.20 -13.24 1.31
C HIS A 341 -11.49 -11.91 2.03
N PRO A 342 -12.24 -10.97 1.40
CA PRO A 342 -12.47 -9.63 1.99
C PRO A 342 -13.15 -9.64 3.36
N SER A 343 -13.97 -10.66 3.70
CA SER A 343 -14.57 -10.77 5.03
C SER A 343 -13.51 -10.94 6.12
N PHE A 344 -12.47 -11.74 5.86
CA PHE A 344 -11.34 -11.90 6.77
C PHE A 344 -10.61 -10.56 6.96
N LEU A 345 -10.29 -9.87 5.87
CA LEU A 345 -9.57 -8.60 5.94
C LEU A 345 -10.36 -7.55 6.74
N ARG A 346 -11.68 -7.47 6.53
CA ARG A 346 -12.56 -6.54 7.26
C ARG A 346 -12.61 -6.87 8.75
N GLU A 347 -12.78 -8.14 9.09
CA GLU A 347 -12.81 -8.60 10.48
C GLU A 347 -11.44 -8.40 11.15
N PHE A 348 -10.35 -8.75 10.47
CA PHE A 348 -8.99 -8.52 10.94
C PHE A 348 -8.74 -7.05 11.26
N HIS A 349 -9.05 -6.15 10.33
CA HIS A 349 -8.88 -4.71 10.53
C HIS A 349 -9.70 -4.23 11.73
N ALA A 350 -10.99 -4.56 11.79
CA ALA A 350 -11.88 -4.15 12.87
C ALA A 350 -11.40 -4.67 14.24
N ARG A 351 -11.02 -5.95 14.32
CA ARG A 351 -10.57 -6.61 15.55
C ARG A 351 -9.23 -6.04 16.03
N MET A 352 -8.29 -5.81 15.13
CA MET A 352 -7.00 -5.19 15.46
C MET A 352 -7.16 -3.74 15.91
N LYS A 353 -8.06 -2.97 15.30
CA LYS A 353 -8.39 -1.59 15.72
C LYS A 353 -9.12 -1.52 17.07
N GLN A 354 -9.92 -2.50 17.41
CA GLN A 354 -10.50 -2.62 18.76
C GLN A 354 -9.43 -2.89 19.81
N LEU A 355 -8.41 -3.68 19.47
CA LEU A 355 -7.29 -3.96 20.34
C LEU A 355 -6.39 -2.73 20.54
N ASN A 356 -6.08 -2.03 19.48
CA ASN A 356 -5.30 -0.80 19.48
C ASN A 356 -5.73 0.11 18.32
N PRO A 357 -6.50 1.19 18.59
CA PRO A 357 -6.94 2.14 17.56
C PRO A 357 -5.79 2.80 16.78
N ASN A 358 -4.59 2.85 17.38
CA ASN A 358 -3.40 3.40 16.77
C ASN A 358 -2.54 2.36 16.03
N LEU A 359 -3.00 1.11 15.90
CA LEU A 359 -2.30 0.10 15.10
C LEU A 359 -2.38 0.47 13.62
N TYR A 360 -1.25 0.39 12.92
CA TYR A 360 -1.18 0.68 11.48
C TYR A 360 -1.20 -0.63 10.69
N ILE A 361 -2.15 -0.76 9.75
CA ILE A 361 -2.39 -1.99 8.98
C ILE A 361 -2.31 -1.67 7.51
N ILE A 362 -1.34 -2.27 6.80
CA ILE A 362 -1.16 -2.09 5.36
C ILE A 362 -1.27 -3.40 4.59
N GLY A 363 -1.70 -3.29 3.34
CA GLY A 363 -1.73 -4.41 2.40
C GLY A 363 -0.64 -4.32 1.34
N GLU A 364 -0.13 -5.46 0.91
CA GLU A 364 0.71 -5.56 -0.28
C GLU A 364 -0.18 -5.61 -1.53
N ILE A 365 -0.44 -4.46 -2.14
CA ILE A 365 -1.27 -4.37 -3.35
C ILE A 365 -0.43 -3.80 -4.49
N TRP A 366 -0.21 -4.62 -5.53
CA TRP A 366 0.63 -4.26 -6.68
C TRP A 366 -0.09 -3.41 -7.74
N SER A 367 -1.40 -3.31 -7.64
CA SER A 367 -2.27 -2.63 -8.59
C SER A 367 -2.99 -1.43 -7.98
N ASP A 368 -4.08 -0.97 -8.58
CA ASP A 368 -4.92 0.10 -8.08
C ASP A 368 -5.50 -0.27 -6.69
N PRO A 369 -5.27 0.53 -5.63
CA PRO A 369 -5.68 0.22 -4.27
C PRO A 369 -7.14 0.58 -3.97
N THR A 370 -7.87 1.17 -4.91
CA THR A 370 -9.19 1.80 -4.67
C THR A 370 -10.15 0.90 -3.92
N ARG A 371 -10.25 -0.37 -4.31
CA ARG A 371 -11.17 -1.32 -3.67
C ARG A 371 -10.86 -1.48 -2.17
N TRP A 372 -9.60 -1.77 -1.86
CA TRP A 372 -9.18 -2.06 -0.48
C TRP A 372 -9.27 -0.84 0.43
N MET A 373 -8.96 0.34 -0.12
CA MET A 373 -9.05 1.60 0.61
C MET A 373 -10.50 2.05 0.80
N SER A 374 -11.34 1.94 -0.21
CA SER A 374 -12.74 2.36 -0.14
C SER A 374 -13.61 1.47 0.75
N GLU A 375 -13.28 0.18 0.87
CA GLU A 375 -13.94 -0.74 1.78
C GLU A 375 -13.38 -0.68 3.22
N GLY A 376 -12.36 0.16 3.48
CA GLY A 376 -11.75 0.31 4.81
C GLY A 376 -11.04 -0.95 5.30
N LEU A 377 -10.47 -1.74 4.39
CA LEU A 377 -9.80 -2.99 4.72
C LEU A 377 -8.37 -2.75 5.26
N PHE A 378 -7.78 -1.60 4.92
CA PHE A 378 -6.44 -1.18 5.32
C PHE A 378 -6.41 0.31 5.64
N ASP A 379 -5.44 0.71 6.46
CA ASP A 379 -5.10 2.11 6.67
C ASP A 379 -4.29 2.68 5.50
N GLY A 380 -3.64 1.82 4.73
CA GLY A 380 -2.84 2.14 3.56
C GLY A 380 -2.39 0.88 2.84
N VAL A 381 -1.67 1.06 1.75
CA VAL A 381 -1.05 -0.05 1.01
C VAL A 381 0.38 0.31 0.61
N MET A 382 1.17 -0.71 0.26
CA MET A 382 2.45 -0.50 -0.42
C MET A 382 2.18 0.17 -1.77
N ASN A 383 2.76 1.37 -2.00
CA ASN A 383 2.39 2.23 -3.12
C ASN A 383 3.10 1.84 -4.42
N TYR A 384 2.81 0.64 -4.92
CA TYR A 384 3.36 0.13 -6.19
C TYR A 384 3.09 1.03 -7.40
N PRO A 385 1.90 1.65 -7.58
CA PRO A 385 1.67 2.56 -8.70
C PRO A 385 2.68 3.71 -8.78
N VAL A 386 3.00 4.34 -7.65
CA VAL A 386 4.02 5.40 -7.58
C VAL A 386 5.42 4.83 -7.79
N TYR A 387 5.74 3.70 -7.15
CA TYR A 387 7.02 3.00 -7.36
C TYR A 387 7.24 2.70 -8.85
N PHE A 388 6.27 2.15 -9.55
CA PHE A 388 6.40 1.84 -10.97
C PHE A 388 6.64 3.10 -11.82
N ALA A 389 5.95 4.20 -11.54
CA ALA A 389 6.18 5.45 -12.25
C ALA A 389 7.62 5.95 -12.04
N ILE A 390 8.10 5.98 -10.80
CA ILE A 390 9.48 6.38 -10.44
C ILE A 390 10.51 5.48 -11.13
N ARG A 391 10.34 4.17 -11.04
CA ARG A 391 11.22 3.18 -11.68
C ARG A 391 11.27 3.37 -13.19
N ASP A 392 10.11 3.45 -13.84
CA ASP A 392 9.99 3.52 -15.29
C ASP A 392 10.64 4.80 -15.84
N PHE A 393 10.53 5.92 -15.12
CA PHE A 393 11.13 7.19 -15.53
C PHE A 393 12.62 7.27 -15.20
N PHE A 394 13.01 7.15 -13.92
CA PHE A 394 14.41 7.39 -13.50
C PHE A 394 15.38 6.25 -13.81
N LEU A 395 14.91 4.99 -13.84
CA LEU A 395 15.78 3.82 -13.93
C LEU A 395 15.68 3.10 -15.27
N LEU A 396 14.48 2.73 -15.70
CA LEU A 396 14.28 2.01 -16.95
C LEU A 396 14.26 2.94 -18.17
N ARG A 397 13.96 4.22 -17.98
CA ARG A 397 13.78 5.21 -19.05
C ARG A 397 12.78 4.76 -20.12
N SER A 398 11.76 4.01 -19.71
CA SER A 398 10.73 3.45 -20.59
C SER A 398 9.58 4.41 -20.84
N ILE A 399 9.49 5.50 -20.08
CA ILE A 399 8.53 6.60 -20.23
C ILE A 399 9.27 7.94 -20.21
N ASP A 400 8.74 8.92 -20.93
CA ASP A 400 9.24 10.30 -20.91
C ASP A 400 8.66 11.11 -19.74
N ALA A 401 9.08 12.38 -19.61
CA ALA A 401 8.64 13.24 -18.52
C ALA A 401 7.14 13.58 -18.59
N VAL A 402 6.57 13.69 -19.81
CA VAL A 402 5.13 13.93 -19.98
C VAL A 402 4.34 12.75 -19.42
N GLN A 403 4.65 11.52 -19.87
CA GLN A 403 4.00 10.30 -19.41
C GLN A 403 4.16 10.08 -17.90
N PHE A 404 5.32 10.44 -17.34
CA PHE A 404 5.57 10.39 -15.91
C PHE A 404 4.67 11.37 -15.15
N CYS A 405 4.61 12.64 -15.59
CA CYS A 405 3.77 13.66 -14.99
C CYS A 405 2.29 13.29 -15.09
N ASP A 406 1.83 12.76 -16.21
CA ASP A 406 0.45 12.32 -16.42
C ASP A 406 0.06 11.19 -15.44
N ARG A 407 0.92 10.17 -15.27
CA ARG A 407 0.68 9.09 -14.30
C ARG A 407 0.53 9.62 -12.88
N LEU A 408 1.39 10.55 -12.47
CA LEU A 408 1.34 11.11 -11.12
C LEU A 408 0.20 12.09 -10.92
N THR A 409 -0.13 12.90 -11.92
CA THR A 409 -1.29 13.78 -11.90
C THR A 409 -2.58 12.97 -11.72
N ARG A 410 -2.72 11.88 -12.49
CA ARG A 410 -3.85 10.96 -12.33
C ARG A 410 -3.89 10.32 -10.94
N TYR A 411 -2.74 9.92 -10.38
CA TYR A 411 -2.66 9.40 -9.02
C TYR A 411 -3.20 10.44 -8.01
N PHE A 412 -2.72 11.69 -8.04
CA PHE A 412 -3.19 12.73 -7.13
C PHE A 412 -4.68 13.07 -7.35
N ALA A 413 -5.13 13.10 -8.59
CA ALA A 413 -6.52 13.38 -8.91
C ALA A 413 -7.49 12.31 -8.42
N LEU A 414 -7.09 11.03 -8.43
CA LEU A 414 -7.96 9.90 -8.09
C LEU A 414 -7.72 9.28 -6.70
N THR A 415 -6.66 9.69 -5.99
CA THR A 415 -6.40 9.19 -4.64
C THR A 415 -6.73 10.27 -3.61
N PRO A 416 -7.75 10.10 -2.75
CA PRO A 416 -8.07 11.03 -1.67
C PRO A 416 -6.87 11.31 -0.76
N GLU A 417 -6.78 12.52 -0.20
CA GLU A 417 -5.66 12.90 0.67
C GLU A 417 -5.57 12.01 1.91
N SER A 418 -6.73 11.64 2.49
CA SER A 418 -6.79 10.73 3.62
C SER A 418 -6.18 9.36 3.32
N TRP A 419 -6.33 8.85 2.08
CA TRP A 419 -5.69 7.61 1.67
C TRP A 419 -4.19 7.80 1.43
N GLN A 420 -3.78 8.93 0.80
CA GLN A 420 -2.37 9.20 0.53
C GLN A 420 -1.54 9.24 1.82
N GLU A 421 -2.07 9.76 2.93
CA GLU A 421 -1.38 9.82 4.22
C GLU A 421 -1.11 8.43 4.84
N GLY A 422 -1.90 7.43 4.45
CA GLY A 422 -1.73 6.04 4.88
C GLY A 422 -0.83 5.20 3.97
N MET A 423 -0.37 5.71 2.82
CA MET A 423 0.45 4.92 1.89
C MET A 423 1.84 4.63 2.42
N PHE A 424 2.39 3.48 1.99
CA PHE A 424 3.74 3.06 2.32
C PHE A 424 4.62 3.19 1.06
N GLN A 425 5.49 4.21 1.05
CA GLN A 425 6.38 4.51 -0.05
C GLN A 425 7.66 3.67 0.05
N PHE A 426 8.24 3.27 -1.08
CA PHE A 426 9.49 2.49 -1.14
C PHE A 426 10.15 2.61 -2.51
N CYS A 427 11.43 2.23 -2.59
CA CYS A 427 12.17 2.13 -3.84
C CYS A 427 12.73 0.73 -4.10
N SER A 428 12.87 -0.08 -3.06
CA SER A 428 13.28 -1.48 -3.11
C SER A 428 12.53 -2.28 -2.05
N THR A 429 12.36 -3.57 -2.29
CA THR A 429 11.89 -4.56 -1.32
C THR A 429 12.62 -5.89 -1.52
N HIS A 430 12.29 -6.88 -0.72
CA HIS A 430 12.79 -8.25 -0.87
C HIS A 430 12.19 -9.02 -2.06
N ASP A 431 11.16 -8.48 -2.73
CA ASP A 431 10.44 -9.13 -3.86
C ASP A 431 10.83 -8.58 -5.23
N ILE A 432 11.55 -7.46 -5.25
CA ILE A 432 11.96 -6.79 -6.49
C ILE A 432 13.48 -6.58 -6.50
N PRO A 433 14.12 -6.47 -7.68
CA PRO A 433 15.52 -6.10 -7.76
C PRO A 433 15.82 -4.80 -7.02
N ARG A 434 17.02 -4.73 -6.41
CA ARG A 434 17.44 -3.53 -5.69
C ARG A 434 17.55 -2.33 -6.64
N ILE A 435 17.26 -1.18 -6.10
CA ILE A 435 17.27 0.07 -6.87
C ILE A 435 18.61 0.32 -7.57
N LEU A 436 19.75 0.03 -6.93
CA LEU A 436 21.06 0.21 -7.53
C LEU A 436 21.30 -0.75 -8.72
N TRP A 437 20.68 -1.92 -8.71
CA TRP A 437 20.74 -2.86 -9.83
C TRP A 437 20.04 -2.28 -11.06
N TYR A 438 18.82 -1.76 -10.91
CA TYR A 438 18.12 -1.05 -11.99
C TYR A 438 18.86 0.20 -12.44
N ALA A 439 19.46 0.94 -11.51
CA ALA A 439 20.28 2.12 -11.80
C ALA A 439 21.62 1.80 -12.45
N LYS A 440 21.95 0.51 -12.69
CA LYS A 440 23.23 0.07 -13.29
C LYS A 440 24.44 0.68 -12.58
N GLY A 441 24.38 0.79 -11.25
CA GLY A 441 25.44 1.37 -10.43
C GLY A 441 25.41 2.91 -10.34
N ASN A 442 24.46 3.60 -10.97
CA ASN A 442 24.36 5.05 -10.91
C ASN A 442 23.77 5.52 -9.58
N ARG A 443 24.62 6.00 -8.68
CA ARG A 443 24.29 6.53 -7.37
C ARG A 443 23.30 7.71 -7.41
N LYS A 444 23.44 8.61 -8.39
CA LYS A 444 22.56 9.77 -8.54
C LYS A 444 21.13 9.35 -8.85
N SER A 445 20.95 8.35 -9.73
CA SER A 445 19.62 7.81 -10.02
C SER A 445 18.97 7.17 -8.80
N VAL A 446 19.74 6.48 -7.95
CA VAL A 446 19.25 5.95 -6.67
C VAL A 446 18.76 7.09 -5.78
N LEU A 447 19.56 8.16 -5.64
CA LEU A 447 19.20 9.32 -4.83
C LEU A 447 17.92 10.00 -5.36
N ASN A 448 17.83 10.23 -6.66
CA ASN A 448 16.66 10.84 -7.31
C ASN A 448 15.37 10.04 -7.04
N CYS A 449 15.44 8.71 -7.08
CA CYS A 449 14.26 7.88 -6.78
C CYS A 449 13.80 8.04 -5.33
N TYR A 450 14.71 8.01 -4.37
CA TYR A 450 14.37 8.21 -2.95
C TYR A 450 13.91 9.65 -2.68
N GLN A 451 14.53 10.65 -3.30
CA GLN A 451 14.06 12.04 -3.23
C GLN A 451 12.63 12.16 -3.74
N MET A 452 12.35 11.59 -4.94
CA MET A 452 11.00 11.61 -5.50
C MET A 452 10.00 10.89 -4.62
N SER A 453 10.33 9.68 -4.15
CA SER A 453 9.47 8.89 -3.26
C SER A 453 9.19 9.61 -1.94
N SER A 454 10.15 10.39 -1.42
CA SER A 454 10.01 11.15 -0.16
C SER A 454 9.05 12.33 -0.25
N LEU A 455 8.74 12.81 -1.46
CA LEU A 455 7.80 13.91 -1.67
C LEU A 455 6.33 13.47 -1.60
N PHE A 456 6.07 12.16 -1.65
CA PHE A 456 4.71 11.64 -1.52
C PHE A 456 4.31 11.52 -0.04
N PRO A 457 3.03 11.78 0.28
CA PRO A 457 2.49 11.51 1.62
C PRO A 457 2.62 10.04 2.01
N GLY A 458 2.52 9.77 3.31
CA GLY A 458 2.64 8.44 3.88
C GLY A 458 4.07 8.10 4.35
N GLY A 459 4.25 6.94 4.97
CA GLY A 459 5.56 6.48 5.42
C GLY A 459 6.48 6.10 4.27
N ILE A 460 7.80 6.30 4.41
CA ILE A 460 8.79 5.83 3.43
C ILE A 460 9.63 4.70 4.01
N SER A 461 9.94 3.71 3.19
CA SER A 461 10.79 2.57 3.56
C SER A 461 12.10 2.56 2.80
N VAL A 462 13.18 2.32 3.52
CA VAL A 462 14.49 2.01 2.97
C VAL A 462 14.75 0.52 3.20
N TYR A 463 14.97 -0.23 2.14
CA TYR A 463 15.33 -1.64 2.23
C TYR A 463 16.80 -1.76 2.65
N TYR A 464 17.09 -2.58 3.65
CA TYR A 464 18.43 -2.69 4.24
C TYR A 464 19.52 -2.83 3.18
N GLY A 465 20.58 -2.06 3.33
CA GLY A 465 21.73 -2.06 2.44
C GLY A 465 21.62 -1.14 1.23
N ASP A 466 20.45 -0.60 0.88
CA ASP A 466 20.34 0.38 -0.21
C ASP A 466 21.14 1.64 0.10
N GLU A 467 21.17 2.06 1.37
CA GLU A 467 21.97 3.18 1.85
C GLU A 467 23.49 2.89 1.84
N GLN A 468 23.86 1.61 1.74
CA GLN A 468 25.25 1.17 1.57
C GLN A 468 25.57 0.83 0.09
N LEU A 469 24.68 1.23 -0.82
CA LEU A 469 24.80 0.94 -2.26
C LEU A 469 24.95 -0.58 -2.54
N LEU A 470 24.16 -1.40 -1.81
CA LEU A 470 24.09 -2.83 -2.07
C LEU A 470 23.27 -3.06 -3.33
N SER A 471 23.85 -3.80 -4.28
CA SER A 471 23.19 -4.22 -5.51
C SER A 471 22.68 -5.66 -5.39
N GLY A 472 21.71 -6.04 -6.21
CA GLY A 472 21.19 -7.40 -6.34
C GLY A 472 20.04 -7.45 -7.31
N GLY A 473 20.02 -8.47 -8.18
CA GLY A 473 18.98 -8.69 -9.18
C GLY A 473 17.69 -9.28 -8.58
N PHE A 474 17.07 -10.21 -9.32
CA PHE A 474 15.90 -10.90 -8.83
C PHE A 474 16.22 -11.85 -7.66
N ASP A 475 15.19 -12.25 -6.90
CA ASP A 475 15.30 -13.23 -5.81
C ASP A 475 16.06 -14.50 -6.27
N PRO A 476 17.05 -14.98 -5.51
CA PRO A 476 17.49 -14.57 -4.17
C PRO A 476 18.56 -13.45 -4.12
N ASP A 477 19.02 -12.95 -5.27
CA ASP A 477 20.17 -12.04 -5.34
C ASP A 477 19.89 -10.64 -4.74
N ASN A 478 18.64 -10.17 -4.76
CA ASN A 478 18.22 -8.94 -4.06
C ASN A 478 18.31 -9.03 -2.52
N ARG A 479 18.48 -10.25 -1.98
CA ARG A 479 18.54 -10.54 -0.53
C ARG A 479 19.99 -10.80 -0.06
N ARG A 480 21.00 -10.15 -0.69
CA ARG A 480 22.41 -10.24 -0.26
C ARG A 480 22.58 -9.73 1.17
N CYS A 481 23.62 -10.23 1.84
CA CYS A 481 23.90 -9.81 3.21
C CYS A 481 24.27 -8.33 3.31
N MET A 482 23.87 -7.71 4.41
CA MET A 482 24.20 -6.33 4.74
C MET A 482 25.73 -6.12 4.78
N PRO A 483 26.30 -5.17 4.04
CA PRO A 483 27.75 -4.97 3.98
C PRO A 483 28.27 -4.16 5.18
N TRP A 484 28.22 -4.76 6.37
CA TRP A 484 28.63 -4.10 7.62
C TRP A 484 30.04 -3.53 7.60
N ASN A 485 30.94 -4.08 6.77
CA ASN A 485 32.29 -3.59 6.57
C ASN A 485 32.36 -2.24 5.85
N ARG A 486 31.28 -1.80 5.18
CA ARG A 486 31.15 -0.48 4.52
C ARG A 486 30.52 0.57 5.43
N VAL A 487 29.81 0.15 6.49
CA VAL A 487 29.14 1.05 7.41
C VAL A 487 30.13 2.03 8.04
N GLY A 488 29.82 3.33 7.96
CA GLY A 488 30.68 4.41 8.40
C GLY A 488 31.80 4.82 7.43
N ARG A 489 31.94 4.11 6.29
CA ARG A 489 32.88 4.44 5.23
C ARG A 489 32.21 4.99 3.98
N GLU A 490 30.96 4.61 3.75
CA GLU A 490 30.15 5.06 2.61
C GLU A 490 29.35 6.33 3.01
N PRO A 491 29.67 7.49 2.41
CA PRO A 491 28.99 8.76 2.74
C PRO A 491 27.56 8.81 2.24
N PHE A 492 27.17 7.94 1.28
CA PHE A 492 25.84 7.95 0.68
C PHE A 492 24.73 7.73 1.70
N ALA A 493 24.95 6.93 2.72
CA ALA A 493 23.95 6.70 3.77
C ALA A 493 23.52 8.01 4.44
N ALA A 494 24.47 8.88 4.79
CA ALA A 494 24.17 10.18 5.39
C ALA A 494 23.43 11.09 4.41
N GLU A 495 23.93 11.19 3.18
CA GLU A 495 23.30 11.97 2.09
C GLU A 495 21.87 11.53 1.82
N LEU A 496 21.62 10.22 1.70
CA LEU A 496 20.31 9.66 1.45
C LEU A 496 19.30 10.03 2.54
N PHE A 497 19.63 9.76 3.80
CA PHE A 497 18.72 10.02 4.90
C PHE A 497 18.53 11.53 5.17
N GLU A 498 19.55 12.36 4.96
CA GLU A 498 19.40 13.82 4.99
C GLU A 498 18.37 14.30 3.96
N GLN A 499 18.45 13.80 2.72
CA GLN A 499 17.49 14.14 1.68
C GLN A 499 16.08 13.64 1.98
N ILE A 500 15.94 12.42 2.50
CA ILE A 500 14.65 11.89 2.95
C ILE A 500 14.06 12.81 4.03
N HIS A 501 14.80 13.16 5.06
CA HIS A 501 14.33 14.04 6.14
C HIS A 501 13.94 15.44 5.66
N LEU A 502 14.71 16.00 4.72
CA LEU A 502 14.45 17.31 4.17
C LEU A 502 13.15 17.35 3.36
N LEU A 503 12.99 16.40 2.43
CA LEU A 503 11.90 16.43 1.42
C LEU A 503 10.55 15.98 1.99
N ARG A 504 10.53 15.16 3.05
CA ARG A 504 9.27 14.74 3.68
C ARG A 504 8.47 15.87 4.33
N ARG A 505 9.06 17.05 4.49
CA ARG A 505 8.37 18.25 5.00
C ARG A 505 7.56 18.95 3.90
N GLY A 506 7.88 18.70 2.61
CA GLY A 506 7.18 19.27 1.48
C GLY A 506 5.97 18.42 1.07
N ARG A 507 4.93 19.06 0.54
CA ARG A 507 3.83 18.38 -0.15
C ARG A 507 3.80 18.80 -1.60
N VAL A 508 3.70 17.86 -2.51
CA VAL A 508 3.60 18.15 -3.94
C VAL A 508 2.32 18.92 -4.22
N LYS A 509 2.47 20.08 -4.87
CA LYS A 509 1.36 20.87 -5.40
C LYS A 509 1.10 20.55 -6.87
N SER A 510 2.16 20.50 -7.66
CA SER A 510 2.09 20.14 -9.08
C SER A 510 3.41 19.57 -9.56
N ILE A 511 3.34 18.74 -10.60
CA ILE A 511 4.48 18.21 -11.33
C ILE A 511 4.28 18.54 -12.80
N SER A 512 5.31 19.04 -13.45
CA SER A 512 5.27 19.38 -14.87
C SER A 512 6.56 19.01 -15.59
N PRO A 513 6.49 18.60 -16.87
CA PRO A 513 7.68 18.32 -17.66
C PRO A 513 8.40 19.63 -18.01
N ILE A 514 9.74 19.64 -17.93
CA ILE A 514 10.60 20.70 -18.47
C ILE A 514 11.02 20.34 -19.89
N ASN A 515 11.39 19.08 -20.08
CA ASN A 515 11.72 18.43 -21.34
C ASN A 515 11.56 16.91 -21.17
N ASP A 516 11.88 16.10 -22.18
CA ASP A 516 11.67 14.64 -22.15
C ASP A 516 12.38 13.91 -20.98
N ASP A 517 13.44 14.50 -20.46
CA ASP A 517 14.31 13.91 -19.43
C ASP A 517 14.23 14.60 -18.07
N SER A 518 13.46 15.69 -17.94
CA SER A 518 13.46 16.54 -16.74
C SER A 518 12.08 17.02 -16.36
N ILE A 519 11.85 17.11 -15.06
CA ILE A 519 10.60 17.53 -14.43
C ILE A 519 10.82 18.66 -13.43
N GLU A 520 9.82 19.50 -13.28
CA GLU A 520 9.70 20.50 -12.21
C GLU A 520 8.62 20.05 -11.22
N ILE A 521 8.94 20.08 -9.93
CA ILE A 521 8.01 19.76 -8.83
C ILE A 521 7.83 21.03 -8.01
N ARG A 522 6.59 21.50 -7.89
CA ARG A 522 6.23 22.61 -7.02
C ARG A 522 5.61 22.09 -5.74
N LEU A 523 6.03 22.63 -4.60
CA LEU A 523 5.56 22.27 -3.29
C LEU A 523 4.48 23.26 -2.80
N GLN A 524 3.61 22.80 -1.90
CA GLN A 524 2.48 23.60 -1.38
C GLN A 524 2.93 24.76 -0.49
N ASP A 525 4.07 24.62 0.19
CA ASP A 525 4.63 25.59 1.14
C ASP A 525 5.33 26.80 0.50
N GLY A 526 5.32 26.89 -0.83
CA GLY A 526 5.93 27.99 -1.58
C GLY A 526 7.46 27.95 -1.65
N GLN A 527 8.08 26.83 -1.27
CA GLN A 527 9.52 26.62 -1.49
C GLN A 527 9.86 26.68 -2.98
N LEU A 528 11.14 26.94 -3.28
CA LEU A 528 11.61 26.91 -4.67
C LEU A 528 11.33 25.56 -5.31
N PRO A 529 10.97 25.56 -6.60
CA PRO A 529 10.70 24.32 -7.32
C PRO A 529 11.90 23.36 -7.26
N VAL A 530 11.61 22.06 -7.11
CA VAL A 530 12.62 21.01 -7.19
C VAL A 530 12.68 20.53 -8.65
N CYS A 531 13.83 20.70 -9.29
CA CYS A 531 14.05 20.19 -10.65
C CYS A 531 14.81 18.86 -10.58
N MET A 532 14.30 17.83 -11.23
CA MET A 532 14.89 16.50 -11.27
C MET A 532 15.04 16.03 -12.71
N SER A 533 16.17 15.36 -12.98
CA SER A 533 16.46 14.77 -14.29
C SER A 533 16.82 13.29 -14.12
N ARG A 534 16.41 12.47 -15.12
CA ARG A 534 16.71 11.03 -15.16
C ARG A 534 18.10 10.72 -15.72
#